data_a7f094c53bb95e7973ec4584e34b5db7
#
_entry.id   a7f094c53bb95e7973ec4584e34b5db7
#
_cell.length_a   1.000
_cell.length_b   1.000
_cell.length_c   1.000
_cell.angle_alpha   90.00
_cell.angle_beta   90.00
_cell.angle_gamma   90.00
#
_symmetry.space_group_name_H-M   'P 1'
#
loop_
_entity.id
_entity.type
_entity.pdbx_description
1 polymer ?
#
loop_
_entity_poly.entity_id
_entity_poly.type
_entity_poly.pdbx_seq_one_letter_code
_entity_poly.pdbx_strand_id
1 'polypeptide(L)'
;IAIVGAGASAALLMEALSKRILNQGHNFSITIFEKRLSLGKGLAYSGQSDNLIINTPINTMSVCESDNDDFRKWLSVNYELAQDTNISRKIYGQYLEDKINQCITLFEKNGCIVNINHCKVDSVSIDENYVLNFHGRSEFFDICIIATGGGVSNLALQPKDKASRVLSIFDEKELSLIKKSHIAIVGSGQSAVDACIMLEELNSGNHYTLVSRSGVLPRVKSNLYKKQLTSTLAHTDLKNKPMINLCSDVIESIKWKMDDVHVMQPSPASFRSMDTDLRRAAKHYPSWQDSMTKITPYINDVWLNFTSEEKKYFQDKWQKNLYFLRSAIMPESAKRFLDIYKSGRIGIVWGEYKLTAVDSAFLLTTNNCHFKIDYVINATGISPTAHCQIMKNEIDNGHIILNDKNGFCIDGNSMRLLNKNERPHRGLYSMGYPTQGAVMIANSIELLRQCAVKIATHISQTQI
;
A
#
# COMPACT_ATOMS: atom_id res chain seq x y z
N ILE A 1 3.77 1.78 -25.32
CA ILE A 1 3.92 1.67 -23.86
C ILE A 1 2.91 0.66 -23.34
N ALA A 2 3.35 -0.37 -22.59
CA ALA A 2 2.50 -1.28 -21.85
C ALA A 2 2.47 -0.89 -20.35
N ILE A 3 1.29 -0.86 -19.73
CA ILE A 3 1.11 -0.68 -18.28
C ILE A 3 0.42 -1.94 -17.75
N VAL A 4 1.13 -2.72 -16.93
CA VAL A 4 0.61 -3.97 -16.36
C VAL A 4 0.09 -3.72 -14.95
N GLY A 5 -1.24 -3.71 -14.82
CA GLY A 5 -1.99 -3.33 -13.63
C GLY A 5 -2.49 -1.89 -13.68
N ALA A 6 -3.77 -1.68 -13.41
CA ALA A 6 -4.42 -0.36 -13.45
C ALA A 6 -5.01 0.04 -12.10
N GLY A 7 -4.26 -0.12 -11.02
CA GLY A 7 -4.61 0.42 -9.70
C GLY A 7 -4.19 1.88 -9.52
N ALA A 8 -4.10 2.33 -8.26
CA ALA A 8 -3.69 3.69 -7.91
C ALA A 8 -2.34 4.09 -8.53
N SER A 9 -1.39 3.15 -8.63
CA SER A 9 -0.10 3.38 -9.30
C SER A 9 -0.28 3.82 -10.74
N ALA A 10 -1.18 3.18 -11.49
CA ALA A 10 -1.43 3.52 -12.89
C ALA A 10 -2.14 4.89 -13.02
N ALA A 11 -3.05 5.24 -12.11
CA ALA A 11 -3.70 6.57 -12.14
C ALA A 11 -2.66 7.70 -11.95
N LEU A 12 -1.73 7.52 -11.00
CA LEU A 12 -0.62 8.44 -10.76
C LEU A 12 0.34 8.50 -11.97
N LEU A 13 0.63 7.34 -12.56
CA LEU A 13 1.51 7.25 -13.73
C LEU A 13 0.91 7.93 -14.95
N MET A 14 -0.37 7.70 -15.24
CA MET A 14 -1.07 8.32 -16.37
C MET A 14 -1.11 9.85 -16.25
N GLU A 15 -1.35 10.37 -15.04
CA GLU A 15 -1.27 11.81 -14.78
C GLU A 15 0.16 12.36 -15.02
N ALA A 16 1.18 11.68 -14.49
CA ALA A 16 2.57 12.09 -14.66
C ALA A 16 3.02 12.03 -16.14
N LEU A 17 2.60 11.00 -16.89
CA LEU A 17 2.86 10.86 -18.31
C LEU A 17 2.15 11.97 -19.09
N SER A 18 0.86 12.25 -18.82
CA SER A 18 0.10 13.27 -19.53
C SER A 18 0.76 14.65 -19.46
N LYS A 19 1.38 14.98 -18.33
CA LYS A 19 2.07 16.26 -18.15
C LYS A 19 3.41 16.36 -18.90
N ARG A 20 4.06 15.24 -19.20
CA ARG A 20 5.44 15.22 -19.70
C ARG A 20 5.57 14.81 -21.15
N ILE A 21 4.72 13.91 -21.65
CA ILE A 21 4.87 13.39 -23.02
C ILE A 21 3.93 14.02 -24.04
N LEU A 22 2.74 14.51 -23.63
CA LEU A 22 1.80 15.11 -24.58
C LEU A 22 2.33 16.37 -25.28
N ASN A 23 3.18 17.12 -24.60
CA ASN A 23 3.73 18.37 -25.14
C ASN A 23 4.92 18.16 -26.10
N GLN A 24 5.36 16.91 -26.30
CA GLN A 24 6.55 16.61 -27.11
C GLN A 24 6.27 16.33 -28.60
N GLY A 25 4.99 16.35 -29.00
CA GLY A 25 4.61 16.13 -30.40
C GLY A 25 4.82 14.69 -30.89
N HIS A 26 5.07 13.72 -30.00
CA HIS A 26 5.21 12.32 -30.35
C HIS A 26 3.87 11.59 -30.21
N ASN A 27 3.57 10.73 -31.16
CA ASN A 27 2.40 9.85 -31.11
C ASN A 27 2.77 8.60 -30.30
N PHE A 28 2.18 8.48 -29.10
CA PHE A 28 2.33 7.29 -28.27
C PHE A 28 1.10 6.39 -28.38
N SER A 29 1.34 5.08 -28.37
CA SER A 29 0.31 4.08 -28.11
C SER A 29 0.50 3.57 -26.69
N ILE A 30 -0.56 3.61 -25.88
CA ILE A 30 -0.57 3.12 -24.51
C ILE A 30 -1.56 1.97 -24.42
N THR A 31 -1.11 0.82 -23.93
CA THR A 31 -1.98 -0.34 -23.66
C THR A 31 -1.97 -0.63 -22.17
N ILE A 32 -3.14 -0.60 -21.55
CA ILE A 32 -3.34 -0.85 -20.13
C ILE A 32 -3.92 -2.26 -19.96
N PHE A 33 -3.27 -3.09 -19.14
CA PHE A 33 -3.70 -4.45 -18.82
C PHE A 33 -4.24 -4.51 -17.40
N GLU A 34 -5.53 -4.71 -17.23
CA GLU A 34 -6.19 -4.85 -15.92
C GLU A 34 -7.31 -5.90 -15.97
N LYS A 35 -7.24 -6.90 -15.11
CA LYS A 35 -8.25 -7.96 -15.07
C LYS A 35 -9.63 -7.50 -14.57
N ARG A 36 -9.71 -6.37 -13.88
CA ARG A 36 -10.95 -5.76 -13.39
C ARG A 36 -11.52 -4.81 -14.43
N LEU A 37 -12.83 -4.59 -14.36
CA LEU A 37 -13.50 -3.64 -15.25
C LEU A 37 -13.23 -2.17 -14.87
N SER A 38 -13.03 -1.89 -13.56
CA SER A 38 -12.73 -0.53 -13.10
C SER A 38 -11.23 -0.27 -13.07
N LEU A 39 -10.83 0.88 -13.60
CA LEU A 39 -9.46 1.37 -13.57
C LEU A 39 -9.25 2.30 -12.36
N GLY A 40 -8.00 2.51 -11.95
CA GLY A 40 -7.61 3.43 -10.88
C GLY A 40 -7.71 2.84 -9.47
N LYS A 41 -8.76 2.09 -9.16
CA LYS A 41 -9.07 1.65 -7.78
C LYS A 41 -8.09 0.63 -7.24
N GLY A 42 -7.69 -0.34 -8.06
CA GLY A 42 -6.88 -1.46 -7.58
C GLY A 42 -7.56 -2.22 -6.44
N LEU A 43 -6.77 -2.94 -5.64
CA LEU A 43 -7.30 -3.76 -4.55
C LEU A 43 -7.73 -2.90 -3.34
N ALA A 44 -6.96 -1.85 -3.03
CA ALA A 44 -7.13 -1.08 -1.79
C ALA A 44 -8.36 -0.16 -1.78
N TYR A 45 -8.86 0.23 -2.96
CA TYR A 45 -9.91 1.23 -3.12
C TYR A 45 -11.13 0.72 -3.92
N SER A 46 -11.19 -0.58 -4.22
CA SER A 46 -12.32 -1.20 -4.93
C SER A 46 -13.47 -1.64 -4.01
N GLY A 47 -13.26 -1.66 -2.70
CA GLY A 47 -14.24 -2.08 -1.70
C GLY A 47 -15.48 -1.18 -1.68
N GLN A 48 -16.60 -1.73 -1.23
CA GLN A 48 -17.89 -1.04 -1.16
C GLN A 48 -18.19 -0.45 0.23
N SER A 49 -17.42 -0.82 1.25
CA SER A 49 -17.60 -0.34 2.63
C SER A 49 -17.38 1.16 2.74
N ASP A 50 -18.33 1.87 3.30
CA ASP A 50 -18.21 3.29 3.64
C ASP A 50 -17.47 3.52 4.97
N ASN A 51 -17.28 2.46 5.77
CA ASN A 51 -16.62 2.50 7.08
C ASN A 51 -15.11 2.28 7.00
N LEU A 52 -14.57 1.81 5.87
CA LEU A 52 -13.14 1.72 5.64
C LEU A 52 -12.61 3.06 5.13
N ILE A 53 -12.14 3.89 6.06
CA ILE A 53 -11.66 5.24 5.75
C ILE A 53 -10.20 5.27 5.29
N ILE A 54 -9.83 6.33 4.55
CA ILE A 54 -8.43 6.61 4.22
C ILE A 54 -7.66 6.89 5.51
N ASN A 55 -6.39 6.45 5.54
CA ASN A 55 -5.56 6.51 6.74
C ASN A 55 -4.48 7.61 6.69
N THR A 56 -4.62 8.53 5.77
CA THR A 56 -3.65 9.62 5.52
C THR A 56 -4.39 10.93 5.28
N PRO A 57 -3.76 12.08 5.55
CA PRO A 57 -4.35 13.38 5.31
C PRO A 57 -4.74 13.60 3.85
N ILE A 58 -5.87 14.25 3.60
CA ILE A 58 -6.44 14.49 2.26
C ILE A 58 -5.44 15.18 1.32
N ASN A 59 -4.67 16.14 1.82
CA ASN A 59 -3.67 16.88 1.02
C ASN A 59 -2.45 16.05 0.58
N THR A 60 -2.28 14.83 1.12
CA THR A 60 -1.25 13.87 0.66
C THR A 60 -1.79 12.83 -0.32
N MET A 61 -3.08 12.92 -0.64
CA MET A 61 -3.81 11.96 -1.45
C MET A 61 -4.08 12.43 -2.89
N SER A 62 -3.58 13.62 -3.26
CA SER A 62 -3.72 14.14 -4.63
C SER A 62 -2.96 13.28 -5.66
N VAL A 63 -3.60 12.99 -6.78
CA VAL A 63 -2.97 12.37 -7.96
C VAL A 63 -2.12 13.41 -8.69
N CYS A 64 -2.55 14.67 -8.72
CA CYS A 64 -1.86 15.75 -9.41
C CYS A 64 -0.58 16.17 -8.68
N GLU A 65 0.56 16.20 -9.40
CA GLU A 65 1.86 16.60 -8.85
C GLU A 65 1.90 18.09 -8.47
N SER A 66 1.32 18.94 -9.31
CA SER A 66 1.34 20.39 -9.16
C SER A 66 0.26 20.95 -8.23
N ASP A 67 -0.68 20.11 -7.78
CA ASP A 67 -1.81 20.53 -6.96
C ASP A 67 -2.13 19.52 -5.85
N ASN A 68 -1.62 19.77 -4.66
CA ASN A 68 -1.89 18.93 -3.49
C ASN A 68 -3.36 19.00 -3.03
N ASP A 69 -4.12 20.01 -3.46
CA ASP A 69 -5.53 20.16 -3.14
C ASP A 69 -6.49 19.60 -4.22
N ASP A 70 -5.96 18.98 -5.29
CA ASP A 70 -6.78 18.44 -6.37
C ASP A 70 -7.84 17.43 -5.87
N PHE A 71 -7.49 16.53 -4.95
CA PHE A 71 -8.47 15.61 -4.35
C PHE A 71 -9.53 16.38 -3.53
N ARG A 72 -9.14 17.40 -2.77
CA ARG A 72 -10.09 18.24 -2.02
C ARG A 72 -11.06 19.00 -2.95
N LYS A 73 -10.54 19.55 -4.05
CA LYS A 73 -11.35 20.21 -5.07
C LYS A 73 -12.34 19.24 -5.71
N TRP A 74 -11.87 18.04 -6.06
CA TRP A 74 -12.73 16.99 -6.59
C TRP A 74 -13.85 16.60 -5.60
N LEU A 75 -13.52 16.45 -4.31
CA LEU A 75 -14.50 16.20 -3.26
C LEU A 75 -15.56 17.29 -3.16
N SER A 76 -15.17 18.57 -3.20
CA SER A 76 -16.09 19.70 -3.09
C SER A 76 -17.07 19.80 -4.27
N VAL A 77 -16.70 19.27 -5.43
CA VAL A 77 -17.56 19.24 -6.62
C VAL A 77 -18.52 18.05 -6.62
N ASN A 78 -18.07 16.90 -6.11
CA ASN A 78 -18.82 15.63 -6.22
C ASN A 78 -19.58 15.27 -4.95
N TYR A 79 -19.24 15.87 -3.80
CA TYR A 79 -19.83 15.53 -2.50
C TYR A 79 -20.04 16.78 -1.63
N GLU A 80 -21.18 16.85 -0.98
CA GLU A 80 -21.45 17.83 0.08
C GLU A 80 -20.85 17.35 1.42
N LEU A 81 -19.53 17.36 1.54
CA LEU A 81 -18.84 16.88 2.73
C LEU A 81 -18.38 18.03 3.62
N ALA A 82 -18.57 17.91 4.94
CA ALA A 82 -17.99 18.82 5.91
C ALA A 82 -16.44 18.71 5.86
N GLN A 83 -15.74 19.82 6.16
CA GLN A 83 -14.27 19.91 6.04
C GLN A 83 -13.50 18.85 6.84
N ASP A 84 -14.07 18.31 7.90
CA ASP A 84 -13.45 17.32 8.79
C ASP A 84 -14.02 15.89 8.62
N THR A 85 -14.71 15.63 7.50
CA THR A 85 -15.31 14.31 7.27
C THR A 85 -14.26 13.27 7.00
N ASN A 86 -14.36 12.11 7.65
CA ASN A 86 -13.55 10.93 7.34
C ASN A 86 -13.97 10.37 5.98
N ILE A 87 -13.06 10.40 5.02
CA ILE A 87 -13.34 9.95 3.64
C ILE A 87 -13.17 8.45 3.55
N SER A 88 -14.17 7.74 3.01
CA SER A 88 -14.07 6.31 2.76
C SER A 88 -13.09 6.01 1.63
N ARG A 89 -12.47 4.81 1.67
CA ARG A 89 -11.62 4.32 0.58
C ARG A 89 -12.39 4.18 -0.73
N LYS A 90 -13.69 3.89 -0.65
CA LYS A 90 -14.61 3.83 -1.79
C LYS A 90 -14.68 5.18 -2.54
N ILE A 91 -14.87 6.27 -1.82
CA ILE A 91 -14.90 7.63 -2.41
C ILE A 91 -13.54 7.97 -3.03
N TYR A 92 -12.45 7.64 -2.35
CA TYR A 92 -11.11 7.83 -2.94
C TYR A 92 -10.91 6.97 -4.20
N GLY A 93 -11.46 5.76 -4.23
CA GLY A 93 -11.47 4.91 -5.42
C GLY A 93 -12.19 5.54 -6.61
N GLN A 94 -13.30 6.25 -6.37
CA GLN A 94 -14.02 7.00 -7.44
C GLN A 94 -13.16 8.16 -7.99
N TYR A 95 -12.50 8.91 -7.09
CA TYR A 95 -11.55 9.94 -7.52
C TYR A 95 -10.43 9.38 -8.41
N LEU A 96 -9.84 8.25 -8.06
CA LEU A 96 -8.80 7.60 -8.86
C LEU A 96 -9.32 7.15 -10.22
N GLU A 97 -10.54 6.59 -10.28
CA GLU A 97 -11.20 6.18 -11.52
C GLU A 97 -11.47 7.37 -12.43
N ASP A 98 -12.00 8.48 -11.89
CA ASP A 98 -12.22 9.71 -12.64
C ASP A 98 -10.91 10.27 -13.19
N LYS A 99 -9.84 10.29 -12.38
CA LYS A 99 -8.55 10.82 -12.81
C LYS A 99 -7.92 9.99 -13.93
N ILE A 100 -7.91 8.68 -13.84
CA ILE A 100 -7.35 7.85 -14.92
C ILE A 100 -8.17 7.98 -16.21
N ASN A 101 -9.50 8.07 -16.13
CA ASN A 101 -10.37 8.27 -17.28
C ASN A 101 -10.17 9.65 -17.90
N GLN A 102 -9.99 10.70 -17.09
CA GLN A 102 -9.63 12.03 -17.58
C GLN A 102 -8.31 12.02 -18.35
N CYS A 103 -7.29 11.30 -17.82
CA CYS A 103 -6.01 11.15 -18.51
C CYS A 103 -6.16 10.40 -19.85
N ILE A 104 -6.91 9.30 -19.88
CA ILE A 104 -7.19 8.55 -21.12
C ILE A 104 -7.81 9.48 -22.17
N THR A 105 -8.88 10.19 -21.81
CA THR A 105 -9.54 11.16 -22.70
C THR A 105 -8.57 12.26 -23.17
N LEU A 106 -7.68 12.71 -22.30
CA LEU A 106 -6.68 13.73 -22.65
C LEU A 106 -5.66 13.19 -23.66
N PHE A 107 -5.19 11.95 -23.50
CA PHE A 107 -4.30 11.29 -24.46
C PHE A 107 -4.96 11.14 -25.82
N GLU A 108 -6.20 10.62 -25.85
CA GLU A 108 -6.96 10.43 -27.12
C GLU A 108 -7.21 11.75 -27.86
N LYS A 109 -7.58 12.83 -27.13
CA LYS A 109 -7.75 14.18 -27.71
C LYS A 109 -6.46 14.74 -28.30
N ASN A 110 -5.30 14.28 -27.84
CA ASN A 110 -3.99 14.68 -28.38
C ASN A 110 -3.44 13.68 -29.42
N GLY A 111 -4.28 12.80 -29.96
CA GLY A 111 -3.93 11.90 -31.06
C GLY A 111 -3.20 10.62 -30.62
N CYS A 112 -3.09 10.35 -29.31
CA CYS A 112 -2.54 9.10 -28.82
C CYS A 112 -3.59 7.99 -28.83
N ILE A 113 -3.17 6.76 -29.10
CA ILE A 113 -4.04 5.58 -29.02
C ILE A 113 -3.96 5.00 -27.62
N VAL A 114 -5.10 4.86 -26.93
CA VAL A 114 -5.16 4.20 -25.63
C VAL A 114 -6.03 2.94 -25.72
N ASN A 115 -5.41 1.78 -25.52
CA ASN A 115 -6.08 0.49 -25.50
C ASN A 115 -6.23 0.00 -24.06
N ILE A 116 -7.39 -0.56 -23.73
CA ILE A 116 -7.65 -1.17 -22.42
C ILE A 116 -7.93 -2.65 -22.63
N ASN A 117 -7.06 -3.51 -22.12
CA ASN A 117 -7.21 -4.96 -22.14
C ASN A 117 -7.65 -5.46 -20.76
N HIS A 118 -8.94 -5.84 -20.64
CA HIS A 118 -9.47 -6.42 -19.41
C HIS A 118 -9.05 -7.89 -19.25
N CYS A 119 -7.75 -8.09 -19.03
CA CYS A 119 -7.17 -9.40 -18.88
C CYS A 119 -6.01 -9.42 -17.87
N LYS A 120 -5.63 -10.61 -17.47
CA LYS A 120 -4.40 -10.86 -16.73
C LYS A 120 -3.28 -11.10 -17.72
N VAL A 121 -2.14 -10.43 -17.55
CA VAL A 121 -0.90 -10.77 -18.24
C VAL A 121 -0.38 -12.06 -17.63
N ASP A 122 -0.08 -13.05 -18.47
CA ASP A 122 0.40 -14.37 -18.07
C ASP A 122 1.91 -14.36 -17.84
N SER A 123 2.66 -13.73 -18.76
CA SER A 123 4.10 -13.52 -18.63
C SER A 123 4.57 -12.28 -19.39
N VAL A 124 5.71 -11.76 -18.97
CA VAL A 124 6.47 -10.72 -19.68
C VAL A 124 7.84 -11.31 -19.98
N SER A 125 8.27 -11.23 -21.24
CA SER A 125 9.59 -11.67 -21.71
C SER A 125 10.37 -10.48 -22.25
N ILE A 126 11.69 -10.56 -22.10
CA ILE A 126 12.65 -9.55 -22.54
C ILE A 126 13.41 -10.10 -23.74
N ASP A 127 13.25 -9.43 -24.88
CA ASP A 127 14.02 -9.66 -26.11
C ASP A 127 14.58 -8.30 -26.55
N GLU A 128 14.63 -8.00 -27.83
CA GLU A 128 14.92 -6.64 -28.31
C GLU A 128 13.93 -5.62 -27.76
N ASN A 129 12.66 -6.03 -27.61
CA ASN A 129 11.55 -5.33 -26.98
C ASN A 129 10.96 -6.15 -25.82
N TYR A 130 9.87 -5.64 -25.23
CA TYR A 130 9.15 -6.34 -24.14
C TYR A 130 7.94 -7.04 -24.73
N VAL A 131 7.88 -8.37 -24.56
CA VAL A 131 6.80 -9.21 -25.08
C VAL A 131 5.85 -9.56 -23.95
N LEU A 132 4.59 -9.13 -24.05
CA LEU A 132 3.55 -9.46 -23.10
C LEU A 132 2.68 -10.59 -23.64
N ASN A 133 2.58 -11.68 -22.90
CA ASN A 133 1.73 -12.82 -23.23
C ASN A 133 0.45 -12.78 -22.38
N PHE A 134 -0.69 -12.89 -23.04
CA PHE A 134 -2.02 -12.89 -22.41
C PHE A 134 -3.05 -13.57 -23.32
N HIS A 135 -3.96 -14.35 -22.75
CA HIS A 135 -5.02 -15.07 -23.49
C HIS A 135 -4.51 -15.81 -24.75
N GLY A 136 -3.30 -16.40 -24.69
CA GLY A 136 -2.70 -17.10 -25.82
C GLY A 136 -2.19 -16.20 -26.98
N ARG A 137 -2.11 -14.90 -26.75
CA ARG A 137 -1.56 -13.89 -27.69
C ARG A 137 -0.29 -13.30 -27.13
N SER A 138 0.53 -12.73 -28.02
CA SER A 138 1.75 -12.00 -27.68
C SER A 138 1.73 -10.65 -28.36
N GLU A 139 2.05 -9.60 -27.62
CA GLU A 139 2.21 -8.24 -28.15
C GLU A 139 3.56 -7.65 -27.73
N PHE A 140 4.13 -6.82 -28.58
CA PHE A 140 5.46 -6.22 -28.41
C PHE A 140 5.33 -4.74 -28.01
N PHE A 141 6.18 -4.32 -27.07
CA PHE A 141 6.19 -2.95 -26.57
C PHE A 141 7.63 -2.46 -26.36
N ASP A 142 7.89 -1.21 -26.73
CA ASP A 142 9.19 -0.56 -26.48
C ASP A 142 9.40 -0.22 -25.01
N ILE A 143 8.28 0.01 -24.30
CA ILE A 143 8.26 0.34 -22.87
C ILE A 143 7.25 -0.56 -22.16
N CYS A 144 7.69 -1.16 -21.04
CA CYS A 144 6.83 -1.94 -20.17
C CYS A 144 6.94 -1.43 -18.72
N ILE A 145 5.80 -1.18 -18.07
CA ILE A 145 5.73 -0.68 -16.70
C ILE A 145 4.95 -1.66 -15.84
N ILE A 146 5.62 -2.27 -14.87
CA ILE A 146 5.01 -3.25 -13.96
C ILE A 146 4.42 -2.50 -12.75
N ALA A 147 3.10 -2.38 -12.72
CA ALA A 147 2.31 -1.70 -11.68
C ALA A 147 1.22 -2.62 -11.08
N THR A 148 1.49 -3.93 -11.01
CA THR A 148 0.53 -4.99 -10.63
C THR A 148 -0.02 -4.86 -9.20
N GLY A 149 0.58 -4.00 -8.38
CA GLY A 149 0.30 -3.96 -6.95
C GLY A 149 0.84 -5.19 -6.22
N GLY A 150 0.36 -5.43 -5.01
CA GLY A 150 0.67 -6.62 -4.24
C GLY A 150 -0.45 -7.66 -4.29
N GLY A 151 -0.10 -8.93 -4.16
CA GLY A 151 -1.05 -10.02 -3.96
C GLY A 151 -1.42 -10.19 -2.49
N VAL A 152 -2.54 -10.85 -2.22
CA VAL A 152 -2.86 -11.29 -0.87
C VAL A 152 -1.86 -12.38 -0.48
N SER A 153 -1.23 -12.26 0.69
CA SER A 153 -0.33 -13.29 1.20
C SER A 153 -1.09 -14.59 1.44
N ASN A 154 -0.48 -15.74 1.10
CA ASN A 154 -1.07 -17.02 1.42
C ASN A 154 -0.75 -17.40 2.87
N LEU A 155 -1.78 -17.74 3.64
CA LEU A 155 -1.59 -18.42 4.91
C LEU A 155 -1.21 -19.87 4.66
N ALA A 156 -0.08 -20.32 5.21
CA ALA A 156 0.31 -21.71 5.18
C ALA A 156 -0.55 -22.50 6.18
N LEU A 157 -1.72 -22.96 5.75
CA LEU A 157 -2.58 -23.85 6.52
C LEU A 157 -2.42 -25.27 6.04
N GLN A 158 -2.44 -26.22 6.99
CA GLN A 158 -2.41 -27.66 6.74
C GLN A 158 -3.71 -28.30 7.23
N PRO A 159 -4.34 -29.22 6.47
CA PRO A 159 -4.13 -29.52 5.05
C PRO A 159 -4.76 -28.46 4.11
N LYS A 160 -4.25 -28.39 2.89
CA LYS A 160 -4.64 -27.37 1.87
C LYS A 160 -6.10 -27.42 1.40
N ASP A 161 -6.80 -28.49 1.68
CA ASP A 161 -8.11 -28.81 1.07
C ASP A 161 -9.29 -27.99 1.61
N LYS A 162 -9.06 -27.13 2.62
CA LYS A 162 -10.11 -26.29 3.24
C LYS A 162 -9.93 -24.80 3.01
N ALA A 163 -9.28 -24.45 1.89
CA ALA A 163 -9.01 -23.05 1.52
C ALA A 163 -10.28 -22.18 1.37
N SER A 164 -11.46 -22.75 1.15
CA SER A 164 -12.71 -22.00 0.92
C SER A 164 -13.21 -21.17 2.12
N ARG A 165 -12.71 -21.44 3.34
CA ARG A 165 -13.04 -20.67 4.56
C ARG A 165 -11.88 -19.80 5.07
N VAL A 166 -10.83 -19.67 4.26
CA VAL A 166 -9.74 -18.75 4.48
C VAL A 166 -9.90 -17.60 3.51
N LEU A 167 -10.33 -16.47 4.01
CA LEU A 167 -10.69 -15.30 3.23
C LEU A 167 -9.74 -14.13 3.51
N SER A 168 -9.74 -13.18 2.62
CA SER A 168 -9.11 -11.86 2.82
C SER A 168 -10.18 -10.79 3.03
N ILE A 169 -9.75 -9.61 3.46
CA ILE A 169 -10.66 -8.45 3.59
C ILE A 169 -11.21 -7.96 2.23
N PHE A 170 -10.69 -8.49 1.13
CA PHE A 170 -11.12 -8.12 -0.23
C PHE A 170 -12.17 -9.06 -0.81
N ASP A 171 -12.50 -10.14 -0.09
CA ASP A 171 -13.50 -11.14 -0.50
C ASP A 171 -14.89 -10.76 0.04
N GLU A 172 -15.33 -9.51 -0.23
CA GLU A 172 -16.53 -8.89 0.38
C GLU A 172 -17.80 -9.74 0.18
N LYS A 173 -17.94 -10.37 -0.97
CA LYS A 173 -19.08 -11.22 -1.28
C LYS A 173 -19.16 -12.42 -0.34
N GLU A 174 -18.05 -13.10 -0.14
CA GLU A 174 -17.94 -14.25 0.76
C GLU A 174 -18.07 -13.81 2.23
N LEU A 175 -17.47 -12.67 2.59
CA LEU A 175 -17.56 -12.10 3.93
C LEU A 175 -18.99 -11.73 4.31
N SER A 176 -19.82 -11.30 3.35
CA SER A 176 -21.23 -10.97 3.59
C SER A 176 -22.09 -12.18 3.96
N LEU A 177 -21.62 -13.39 3.71
CA LEU A 177 -22.32 -14.64 4.04
C LEU A 177 -22.01 -15.12 5.48
N ILE A 178 -20.98 -14.57 6.13
CA ILE A 178 -20.57 -15.00 7.48
C ILE A 178 -21.49 -14.39 8.53
N LYS A 179 -22.16 -15.24 9.31
CA LYS A 179 -23.10 -14.81 10.36
C LYS A 179 -22.92 -15.65 11.62
N LYS A 180 -22.98 -15.00 12.80
CA LYS A 180 -22.96 -15.66 14.12
C LYS A 180 -21.84 -16.71 14.23
N SER A 181 -20.67 -16.37 13.73
CA SER A 181 -19.51 -17.26 13.62
C SER A 181 -18.37 -16.81 14.52
N HIS A 182 -17.51 -17.75 14.89
CA HIS A 182 -16.23 -17.45 15.53
C HIS A 182 -15.14 -17.35 14.46
N ILE A 183 -14.56 -16.18 14.32
CA ILE A 183 -13.64 -15.82 13.24
C ILE A 183 -12.24 -15.57 13.81
N ALA A 184 -11.23 -16.30 13.34
CA ALA A 184 -9.85 -15.94 13.60
C ALA A 184 -9.36 -14.93 12.56
N ILE A 185 -8.84 -13.79 13.01
CA ILE A 185 -8.23 -12.79 12.16
C ILE A 185 -6.72 -12.86 12.37
N VAL A 186 -6.00 -13.36 11.37
CA VAL A 186 -4.55 -13.54 11.44
C VAL A 186 -3.85 -12.22 11.12
N GLY A 187 -3.36 -11.59 12.16
CA GLY A 187 -2.80 -10.24 12.19
C GLY A 187 -3.42 -9.41 13.30
N SER A 188 -2.72 -8.36 13.74
CA SER A 188 -3.22 -7.40 14.73
C SER A 188 -2.99 -5.95 14.30
N GLY A 189 -2.58 -5.73 13.05
CA GLY A 189 -2.35 -4.41 12.47
C GLY A 189 -3.62 -3.76 11.92
N GLN A 190 -3.44 -2.72 11.10
CA GLN A 190 -4.54 -1.98 10.46
C GLN A 190 -5.52 -2.90 9.72
N SER A 191 -5.03 -3.86 8.92
CA SER A 191 -5.90 -4.76 8.16
C SER A 191 -6.78 -5.63 9.05
N ALA A 192 -6.33 -5.96 10.27
CA ALA A 192 -7.14 -6.72 11.23
C ALA A 192 -8.26 -5.85 11.83
N VAL A 193 -7.97 -4.58 12.11
CA VAL A 193 -8.98 -3.59 12.53
C VAL A 193 -10.01 -3.38 11.42
N ASP A 194 -9.55 -3.17 10.18
CA ASP A 194 -10.41 -3.01 9.00
C ASP A 194 -11.32 -4.25 8.80
N ALA A 195 -10.77 -5.46 8.99
CA ALA A 195 -11.56 -6.70 8.89
C ALA A 195 -12.67 -6.77 9.94
N CYS A 196 -12.40 -6.43 11.20
CA CYS A 196 -13.42 -6.39 12.25
C CYS A 196 -14.52 -5.38 11.92
N ILE A 197 -14.16 -4.17 11.50
CA ILE A 197 -15.13 -3.10 11.16
C ILE A 197 -16.01 -3.54 9.98
N MET A 198 -15.40 -4.10 8.95
CA MET A 198 -16.14 -4.52 7.75
C MET A 198 -17.07 -5.70 8.02
N LEU A 199 -16.59 -6.71 8.75
CA LEU A 199 -17.42 -7.85 9.12
C LEU A 199 -18.61 -7.46 10.01
N GLU A 200 -18.41 -6.47 10.90
CA GLU A 200 -19.47 -5.92 11.74
C GLU A 200 -20.50 -5.11 10.93
N GLU A 201 -20.04 -4.38 9.91
CA GLU A 201 -20.90 -3.66 8.97
C GLU A 201 -21.76 -4.61 8.14
N LEU A 202 -21.14 -5.68 7.62
CA LEU A 202 -21.84 -6.67 6.78
C LEU A 202 -22.80 -7.53 7.59
N ASN A 203 -22.38 -8.00 8.76
CA ASN A 203 -23.18 -8.85 9.64
C ASN A 203 -22.71 -8.71 11.10
N SER A 204 -23.50 -8.07 11.93
CA SER A 204 -23.23 -8.01 13.36
C SER A 204 -23.42 -9.36 14.07
N GLY A 205 -22.79 -9.54 15.22
CA GLY A 205 -22.97 -10.71 16.08
C GLY A 205 -21.96 -11.83 15.86
N ASN A 206 -20.90 -11.59 15.08
CA ASN A 206 -19.74 -12.47 15.00
C ASN A 206 -18.82 -12.26 16.24
N HIS A 207 -18.05 -13.29 16.59
CA HIS A 207 -16.96 -13.22 17.57
C HIS A 207 -15.61 -13.26 16.86
N TYR A 208 -14.68 -12.43 17.27
CA TYR A 208 -13.39 -12.28 16.63
C TYR A 208 -12.26 -12.65 17.58
N THR A 209 -11.33 -13.47 17.12
CA THR A 209 -10.06 -13.70 17.81
C THR A 209 -8.93 -13.18 16.91
N LEU A 210 -8.33 -12.06 17.29
CA LEU A 210 -7.11 -11.61 16.65
C LEU A 210 -5.95 -12.53 17.01
N VAL A 211 -5.21 -12.99 16.01
CA VAL A 211 -4.11 -13.93 16.19
C VAL A 211 -2.82 -13.30 15.67
N SER A 212 -1.85 -13.07 16.54
CA SER A 212 -0.64 -12.33 16.17
C SER A 212 0.57 -12.78 16.99
N ARG A 213 1.75 -12.77 16.38
CA ARG A 213 3.01 -13.04 17.08
C ARG A 213 3.32 -12.01 18.17
N SER A 214 2.98 -10.75 17.94
CA SER A 214 3.30 -9.64 18.84
C SER A 214 2.14 -9.21 19.74
N GLY A 215 0.89 -9.45 19.37
CA GLY A 215 -0.30 -8.95 20.07
C GLY A 215 -0.45 -7.43 20.10
N VAL A 216 0.37 -6.69 19.36
CA VAL A 216 0.37 -5.22 19.37
C VAL A 216 -0.68 -4.70 18.42
N LEU A 217 -1.57 -3.82 18.91
CA LEU A 217 -2.56 -3.10 18.12
C LEU A 217 -2.00 -1.77 17.59
N PRO A 218 -2.52 -1.23 16.48
CA PRO A 218 -2.10 0.05 15.93
C PRO A 218 -2.26 1.20 16.93
N ARG A 219 -1.38 2.20 16.83
CA ARG A 219 -1.55 3.50 17.49
C ARG A 219 -2.70 4.27 16.85
N VAL A 220 -3.21 5.30 17.54
CA VAL A 220 -4.26 6.19 17.01
C VAL A 220 -3.66 7.53 16.64
N LYS A 221 -3.92 7.98 15.42
CA LYS A 221 -3.52 9.30 14.91
C LYS A 221 -4.42 10.38 15.50
N SER A 222 -3.91 11.60 15.57
CA SER A 222 -4.73 12.76 15.84
C SER A 222 -5.25 13.36 14.53
N ASN A 223 -6.51 13.80 14.54
CA ASN A 223 -7.12 14.61 13.46
C ASN A 223 -6.80 16.11 13.61
N LEU A 224 -6.18 16.51 14.70
CA LEU A 224 -5.83 17.90 14.91
C LEU A 224 -4.76 18.31 13.87
N TYR A 225 -5.20 19.00 12.85
CA TYR A 225 -4.31 19.66 11.90
C TYR A 225 -3.65 20.85 12.60
N LYS A 226 -2.34 20.80 12.82
CA LYS A 226 -1.61 22.05 13.05
C LYS A 226 -1.63 22.82 11.74
N LYS A 227 -2.43 23.88 11.70
CA LYS A 227 -2.39 24.95 10.68
C LYS A 227 -1.00 25.58 10.49
N GLN A 228 -0.01 25.15 11.28
CA GLN A 228 1.37 25.70 11.38
C GLN A 228 2.45 24.73 10.86
N LEU A 229 2.15 23.74 10.03
CA LEU A 229 3.18 22.93 9.37
C LEU A 229 3.95 23.68 8.26
N THR A 230 3.74 25.00 8.14
CA THR A 230 4.30 25.82 7.06
C THR A 230 5.64 26.49 7.40
N SER A 231 6.26 26.25 8.57
CA SER A 231 7.37 27.15 8.90
C SER A 231 8.67 26.60 9.47
N THR A 232 8.94 25.29 9.52
CA THR A 232 10.21 24.88 10.17
C THR A 232 11.12 23.91 9.42
N LEU A 233 10.69 23.38 8.29
CA LEU A 233 11.60 22.86 7.27
C LEU A 233 11.10 23.39 5.94
N ALA A 234 11.49 24.60 5.59
CA ALA A 234 11.24 25.14 4.27
C ALA A 234 11.79 24.14 3.24
N HIS A 235 11.01 23.82 2.20
CA HIS A 235 11.43 22.96 1.09
C HIS A 235 12.79 23.38 0.48
N THR A 236 13.21 24.62 0.70
CA THR A 236 14.50 25.20 0.28
C THR A 236 15.68 24.67 1.07
N ASP A 237 15.55 24.42 2.36
CA ASP A 237 16.69 24.00 3.21
C ASP A 237 17.07 22.53 2.99
N LEU A 238 16.09 21.68 2.63
CA LEU A 238 16.34 20.26 2.39
C LEU A 238 16.86 19.98 0.98
N LYS A 239 16.48 20.77 -0.01
CA LYS A 239 16.98 20.64 -1.40
C LYS A 239 18.45 21.01 -1.55
N ASN A 240 18.96 21.87 -0.69
CA ASN A 240 20.35 22.39 -0.77
C ASN A 240 21.31 21.69 0.20
N LYS A 241 20.84 20.81 1.09
CA LYS A 241 21.72 20.01 1.96
C LYS A 241 22.30 18.82 1.19
N PRO A 242 23.60 18.52 1.38
CA PRO A 242 24.14 17.25 0.91
C PRO A 242 23.27 16.09 1.43
N MET A 243 23.00 15.11 0.58
CA MET A 243 22.10 13.99 0.91
C MET A 243 22.53 13.27 2.19
N ILE A 244 23.82 13.17 2.46
CA ILE A 244 24.37 12.55 3.67
C ILE A 244 23.95 13.30 4.95
N ASN A 245 23.85 14.63 4.91
CA ASN A 245 23.38 15.43 6.05
C ASN A 245 21.88 15.30 6.24
N LEU A 246 21.13 15.16 5.14
CA LEU A 246 19.69 14.87 5.19
C LEU A 246 19.42 13.49 5.79
N CYS A 247 20.21 12.49 5.42
CA CYS A 247 20.14 11.15 6.00
C CYS A 247 20.43 11.18 7.51
N SER A 248 21.48 11.89 7.93
CA SER A 248 21.79 12.09 9.35
C SER A 248 20.68 12.79 10.11
N ASP A 249 20.14 13.89 9.57
CA ASP A 249 19.06 14.65 10.21
C ASP A 249 17.77 13.83 10.34
N VAL A 250 17.45 13.02 9.31
CA VAL A 250 16.30 12.09 9.33
C VAL A 250 16.53 10.99 10.37
N ILE A 251 17.71 10.37 10.38
CA ILE A 251 18.08 9.34 11.35
C ILE A 251 18.04 9.90 12.77
N GLU A 252 18.62 11.08 13.02
CA GLU A 252 18.61 11.73 14.32
C GLU A 252 17.18 12.10 14.74
N SER A 253 16.36 12.61 13.84
CA SER A 253 14.95 12.89 14.12
C SER A 253 14.15 11.61 14.42
N ILE A 254 14.47 10.50 13.76
CA ILE A 254 13.89 9.18 14.01
C ILE A 254 14.42 8.63 15.34
N LYS A 255 15.72 8.65 15.59
CA LYS A 255 16.33 8.20 16.86
C LYS A 255 15.73 8.93 18.06
N TRP A 256 15.80 10.26 18.06
CA TRP A 256 15.44 11.09 19.22
C TRP A 256 13.98 10.96 19.64
N LYS A 257 13.07 10.62 18.71
CA LYS A 257 11.64 10.53 18.99
C LYS A 257 11.12 9.09 19.02
N MET A 258 11.90 8.13 18.54
CA MET A 258 11.58 6.71 18.68
C MET A 258 12.06 6.11 20.00
N ASP A 259 13.12 6.68 20.60
CA ASP A 259 13.55 6.28 21.94
C ASP A 259 12.50 6.69 23.01
N ASP A 260 11.73 7.77 22.76
CA ASP A 260 10.58 8.17 23.59
C ASP A 260 9.30 7.34 23.31
N VAL A 261 9.22 6.66 22.16
CA VAL A 261 8.14 5.73 21.87
C VAL A 261 8.49 4.41 22.52
N HIS A 262 8.14 4.24 23.78
CA HIS A 262 8.14 2.92 24.41
C HIS A 262 7.37 1.97 23.50
N VAL A 263 8.09 1.09 22.81
CA VAL A 263 7.49 0.02 22.02
C VAL A 263 6.62 -0.76 23.00
N MET A 264 5.31 -0.69 22.80
CA MET A 264 4.38 -1.34 23.69
C MET A 264 4.74 -2.82 23.78
N GLN A 265 4.96 -3.28 24.99
CA GLN A 265 5.11 -4.70 25.25
C GLN A 265 3.85 -5.41 24.74
N PRO A 266 3.99 -6.52 24.00
CA PRO A 266 2.83 -7.29 23.58
C PRO A 266 2.05 -7.72 24.82
N SER A 267 0.81 -7.25 24.92
CA SER A 267 -0.05 -7.57 26.07
C SER A 267 -1.51 -7.22 25.76
N PRO A 268 -2.48 -7.76 26.51
CA PRO A 268 -3.87 -7.27 26.50
C PRO A 268 -3.98 -5.78 26.82
N ALA A 269 -2.93 -5.17 27.37
CA ALA A 269 -2.82 -3.72 27.54
C ALA A 269 -2.89 -2.94 26.21
N SER A 270 -2.73 -3.59 25.05
CA SER A 270 -2.86 -2.94 23.74
C SER A 270 -4.21 -2.26 23.54
N PHE A 271 -5.32 -2.83 24.03
CA PHE A 271 -6.64 -2.18 23.95
C PHE A 271 -6.73 -0.93 24.85
N ARG A 272 -6.14 -0.98 26.07
CA ARG A 272 -6.06 0.19 26.97
C ARG A 272 -5.21 1.30 26.36
N SER A 273 -4.13 0.94 25.70
CA SER A 273 -3.26 1.89 25.03
C SER A 273 -3.96 2.54 23.85
N MET A 274 -4.70 1.77 23.05
CA MET A 274 -5.51 2.30 21.95
C MET A 274 -6.60 3.25 22.47
N ASP A 275 -7.31 2.89 23.54
CA ASP A 275 -8.33 3.76 24.16
C ASP A 275 -7.69 5.04 24.74
N THR A 276 -6.50 4.95 25.31
CA THR A 276 -5.74 6.11 25.80
C THR A 276 -5.31 7.00 24.64
N ASP A 277 -4.77 6.43 23.56
CA ASP A 277 -4.40 7.18 22.36
C ASP A 277 -5.63 7.86 21.74
N LEU A 278 -6.77 7.18 21.66
CA LEU A 278 -8.03 7.74 21.16
C LEU A 278 -8.48 8.97 21.97
N ARG A 279 -8.44 8.89 23.29
CA ARG A 279 -8.77 10.04 24.16
C ARG A 279 -7.80 11.22 23.99
N ARG A 280 -6.53 10.93 23.74
CA ARG A 280 -5.49 11.95 23.53
C ARG A 280 -5.58 12.56 22.12
N ALA A 281 -5.95 11.77 21.12
CA ALA A 281 -6.01 12.20 19.72
C ALA A 281 -6.91 13.42 19.49
N ALA A 282 -7.98 13.57 20.29
CA ALA A 282 -8.88 14.72 20.24
C ALA A 282 -8.28 16.00 20.85
N LYS A 283 -7.21 15.91 21.65
CA LYS A 283 -6.66 17.03 22.44
C LYS A 283 -5.21 17.38 22.07
N HIS A 284 -4.46 16.42 21.54
CA HIS A 284 -3.03 16.55 21.29
C HIS A 284 -2.66 16.00 19.93
N TYR A 285 -1.77 16.73 19.24
CA TYR A 285 -1.08 16.24 18.06
C TYR A 285 0.25 15.59 18.49
N PRO A 286 0.41 14.26 18.38
CA PRO A 286 1.59 13.58 18.91
C PRO A 286 2.85 13.97 18.14
N SER A 287 3.97 14.12 18.85
CA SER A 287 5.27 14.48 18.26
C SER A 287 5.76 13.46 17.23
N TRP A 288 5.48 12.16 17.43
CA TRP A 288 5.80 11.11 16.46
C TRP A 288 5.05 11.28 15.13
N GLN A 289 3.78 11.72 15.17
CA GLN A 289 2.98 11.97 13.96
C GLN A 289 3.54 13.16 13.17
N ASP A 290 3.94 14.23 13.86
CA ASP A 290 4.60 15.38 13.25
C ASP A 290 5.90 14.97 12.55
N SER A 291 6.71 14.17 13.21
CA SER A 291 7.96 13.64 12.64
C SER A 291 7.71 12.77 11.41
N MET A 292 6.73 11.85 11.48
CA MET A 292 6.37 11.01 10.34
C MET A 292 5.89 11.83 9.14
N THR A 293 5.10 12.87 9.37
CA THR A 293 4.63 13.76 8.30
C THR A 293 5.80 14.49 7.62
N LYS A 294 6.78 14.97 8.41
CA LYS A 294 7.96 15.68 7.88
C LYS A 294 8.92 14.76 7.12
N ILE A 295 9.09 13.53 7.55
CA ILE A 295 10.07 12.59 6.99
C ILE A 295 9.50 11.86 5.76
N THR A 296 8.21 11.55 5.74
CA THR A 296 7.60 10.72 4.69
C THR A 296 7.95 11.17 3.27
N PRO A 297 7.91 12.47 2.89
CA PRO A 297 8.22 12.88 1.52
C PRO A 297 9.63 12.53 1.03
N TYR A 298 10.58 12.35 1.93
CA TYR A 298 12.00 12.13 1.62
C TYR A 298 12.48 10.71 1.87
N ILE A 299 11.68 9.87 2.52
CA ILE A 299 12.13 8.61 3.09
C ILE A 299 12.62 7.61 2.02
N ASN A 300 12.02 7.62 0.83
CA ASN A 300 12.46 6.75 -0.26
C ASN A 300 13.77 7.23 -0.87
N ASP A 301 13.95 8.54 -1.04
CA ASP A 301 15.20 9.08 -1.57
C ASP A 301 16.36 8.86 -0.59
N VAL A 302 16.13 9.06 0.70
CA VAL A 302 17.10 8.72 1.75
C VAL A 302 17.47 7.24 1.71
N TRP A 303 16.45 6.35 1.62
CA TRP A 303 16.66 4.91 1.55
C TRP A 303 17.46 4.45 0.34
N LEU A 304 17.21 5.03 -0.82
CA LEU A 304 17.92 4.72 -2.05
C LEU A 304 19.42 5.08 -1.98
N ASN A 305 19.75 6.11 -1.20
CA ASN A 305 21.14 6.56 -1.01
C ASN A 305 21.87 5.88 0.16
N PHE A 306 21.19 5.05 0.95
CA PHE A 306 21.84 4.27 2.00
C PHE A 306 22.71 3.16 1.40
N THR A 307 23.90 2.97 1.99
CA THR A 307 24.72 1.79 1.76
C THR A 307 24.03 0.53 2.27
N SER A 308 24.50 -0.63 1.85
CA SER A 308 23.96 -1.92 2.33
C SER A 308 24.09 -2.07 3.85
N GLU A 309 25.15 -1.57 4.45
CA GLU A 309 25.38 -1.58 5.90
C GLU A 309 24.41 -0.67 6.64
N GLU A 310 24.17 0.54 6.13
CA GLU A 310 23.20 1.48 6.70
C GLU A 310 21.76 0.94 6.59
N LYS A 311 21.41 0.32 5.45
CA LYS A 311 20.12 -0.36 5.27
C LYS A 311 19.94 -1.46 6.31
N LYS A 312 20.95 -2.32 6.48
CA LYS A 312 20.90 -3.40 7.47
C LYS A 312 20.77 -2.87 8.88
N TYR A 313 21.60 -1.88 9.28
CA TYR A 313 21.51 -1.23 10.58
C TYR A 313 20.12 -0.66 10.84
N PHE A 314 19.54 0.06 9.87
CA PHE A 314 18.21 0.63 9.99
C PHE A 314 17.13 -0.45 10.09
N GLN A 315 17.23 -1.53 9.28
CA GLN A 315 16.31 -2.66 9.30
C GLN A 315 16.28 -3.33 10.66
N ASP A 316 17.44 -3.62 11.21
CA ASP A 316 17.57 -4.32 12.50
C ASP A 316 17.07 -3.47 13.66
N LYS A 317 17.32 -2.17 13.64
CA LYS A 317 17.10 -1.29 14.78
C LYS A 317 15.78 -0.51 14.74
N TRP A 318 15.37 -0.01 13.57
CA TRP A 318 14.34 1.01 13.46
C TRP A 318 13.14 0.65 12.59
N GLN A 319 13.28 -0.26 11.63
CA GLN A 319 12.26 -0.55 10.62
C GLN A 319 10.93 -0.99 11.25
N LYS A 320 10.97 -1.84 12.27
CA LYS A 320 9.78 -2.31 12.98
C LYS A 320 9.01 -1.16 13.62
N ASN A 321 9.72 -0.23 14.25
CA ASN A 321 9.12 0.93 14.91
C ASN A 321 8.52 1.89 13.90
N LEU A 322 9.20 2.15 12.79
CA LEU A 322 8.70 2.98 11.71
C LEU A 322 7.41 2.42 11.10
N TYR A 323 7.39 1.12 10.78
CA TYR A 323 6.18 0.49 10.26
C TYR A 323 5.03 0.50 11.26
N PHE A 324 5.32 0.33 12.54
CA PHE A 324 4.32 0.41 13.60
C PHE A 324 3.69 1.81 13.67
N LEU A 325 4.48 2.87 13.66
CA LEU A 325 3.99 4.24 13.69
C LEU A 325 3.21 4.61 12.41
N ARG A 326 3.70 4.15 11.25
CA ARG A 326 3.02 4.37 9.97
C ARG A 326 1.68 3.67 9.86
N SER A 327 1.53 2.50 10.46
CA SER A 327 0.27 1.74 10.47
C SER A 327 -0.72 2.22 11.53
N ALA A 328 -0.47 3.36 12.18
CA ALA A 328 -1.43 3.98 13.07
C ALA A 328 -2.74 4.33 12.33
N ILE A 329 -3.86 4.16 13.00
CA ILE A 329 -5.21 4.28 12.43
C ILE A 329 -5.88 5.60 12.82
N MET A 330 -6.92 5.99 12.07
CA MET A 330 -7.70 7.17 12.36
C MET A 330 -8.58 6.97 13.60
N PRO A 331 -8.92 8.04 14.36
CA PRO A 331 -9.73 7.97 15.57
C PRO A 331 -11.07 7.27 15.35
N GLU A 332 -11.72 7.50 14.22
CA GLU A 332 -13.01 6.89 13.91
C GLU A 332 -12.90 5.36 13.78
N SER A 333 -11.87 4.87 13.08
CA SER A 333 -11.61 3.41 12.99
C SER A 333 -11.30 2.82 14.36
N ALA A 334 -10.49 3.52 15.18
CA ALA A 334 -10.17 3.08 16.54
C ALA A 334 -11.42 3.02 17.43
N LYS A 335 -12.30 4.02 17.35
CA LYS A 335 -13.56 4.07 18.09
C LYS A 335 -14.45 2.89 17.74
N ARG A 336 -14.74 2.66 16.45
CA ARG A 336 -15.56 1.54 15.98
C ARG A 336 -15.00 0.19 16.43
N PHE A 337 -13.70 -0.01 16.31
CA PHE A 337 -13.03 -1.23 16.74
C PHE A 337 -13.13 -1.44 18.26
N LEU A 338 -12.90 -0.39 19.05
CA LEU A 338 -13.03 -0.45 20.52
C LEU A 338 -14.48 -0.66 20.97
N ASP A 339 -15.48 -0.18 20.24
CA ASP A 339 -16.88 -0.43 20.54
C ASP A 339 -17.23 -1.91 20.37
N ILE A 340 -16.70 -2.58 19.32
CA ILE A 340 -16.84 -4.04 19.16
C ILE A 340 -16.09 -4.78 20.29
N TYR A 341 -14.91 -4.32 20.67
CA TYR A 341 -14.16 -4.89 21.79
C TYR A 341 -14.93 -4.77 23.12
N LYS A 342 -15.48 -3.59 23.43
CA LYS A 342 -16.27 -3.32 24.65
C LYS A 342 -17.56 -4.13 24.72
N SER A 343 -18.10 -4.58 23.58
CA SER A 343 -19.22 -5.52 23.52
C SER A 343 -18.84 -6.97 23.87
N GLY A 344 -17.55 -7.25 24.19
CA GLY A 344 -17.06 -8.57 24.58
C GLY A 344 -16.84 -9.53 23.39
N ARG A 345 -16.88 -9.04 22.15
CA ARG A 345 -16.81 -9.89 20.95
C ARG A 345 -15.42 -9.96 20.30
N ILE A 346 -14.42 -9.22 20.79
CA ILE A 346 -13.03 -9.29 20.32
C ILE A 346 -12.12 -9.80 21.42
N GLY A 347 -11.37 -10.87 21.13
CA GLY A 347 -10.22 -11.34 21.90
C GLY A 347 -8.94 -11.20 21.11
N ILE A 348 -7.80 -11.31 21.80
CA ILE A 348 -6.47 -11.34 21.17
C ILE A 348 -5.65 -12.50 21.74
N VAL A 349 -5.08 -13.28 20.83
CA VAL A 349 -4.12 -14.34 21.11
C VAL A 349 -2.78 -13.91 20.51
N TRP A 350 -1.70 -13.98 21.31
CA TRP A 350 -0.37 -13.62 20.84
C TRP A 350 0.69 -14.64 21.24
N GLY A 351 1.82 -14.60 20.56
CA GLY A 351 2.90 -15.56 20.72
C GLY A 351 2.83 -16.67 19.68
N GLU A 352 3.28 -17.85 20.05
CA GLU A 352 3.23 -19.03 19.21
C GLU A 352 1.81 -19.57 19.11
N TYR A 353 1.36 -19.85 17.92
CA TYR A 353 0.06 -20.44 17.64
C TYR A 353 0.12 -21.39 16.45
N LYS A 354 -0.81 -22.32 16.40
CA LYS A 354 -1.04 -23.22 15.27
C LYS A 354 -2.51 -23.16 14.85
N LEU A 355 -2.75 -22.99 13.56
CA LEU A 355 -4.05 -23.11 12.96
C LEU A 355 -4.08 -24.40 12.13
N THR A 356 -4.97 -25.32 12.50
CA THR A 356 -5.12 -26.61 11.83
C THR A 356 -6.55 -26.74 11.35
N ALA A 357 -6.75 -27.12 10.08
CA ALA A 357 -8.06 -27.44 9.56
C ALA A 357 -8.54 -28.79 10.11
N VAL A 358 -9.75 -28.81 10.68
CA VAL A 358 -10.37 -30.01 11.27
C VAL A 358 -11.84 -30.06 10.79
N ASP A 359 -12.23 -31.12 10.13
CA ASP A 359 -13.58 -31.30 9.55
C ASP A 359 -14.07 -30.05 8.77
N SER A 360 -15.10 -29.38 9.24
CA SER A 360 -15.67 -28.17 8.64
C SER A 360 -15.22 -26.87 9.32
N ALA A 361 -14.19 -26.90 10.18
CA ALA A 361 -13.75 -25.79 11.01
C ALA A 361 -12.21 -25.74 11.09
N PHE A 362 -11.69 -24.83 11.89
CA PHE A 362 -10.27 -24.76 12.26
C PHE A 362 -10.12 -24.90 13.78
N LEU A 363 -9.01 -25.50 14.19
CA LEU A 363 -8.56 -25.50 15.55
C LEU A 363 -7.40 -24.51 15.69
N LEU A 364 -7.62 -23.43 16.43
CA LEU A 364 -6.58 -22.52 16.86
C LEU A 364 -6.01 -23.04 18.18
N THR A 365 -4.77 -23.45 18.15
CA THR A 365 -4.03 -23.97 19.32
C THR A 365 -2.95 -23.01 19.74
N THR A 366 -2.87 -22.75 21.03
CA THR A 366 -1.78 -22.03 21.70
C THR A 366 -1.23 -22.89 22.81
N ASN A 367 -0.19 -22.45 23.50
CA ASN A 367 0.37 -23.21 24.64
C ASN A 367 -0.66 -23.51 25.74
N ASN A 368 -1.69 -22.67 25.89
CA ASN A 368 -2.62 -22.74 27.03
C ASN A 368 -4.09 -22.94 26.64
N CYS A 369 -4.46 -22.80 25.38
CA CYS A 369 -5.86 -22.79 24.97
C CYS A 369 -6.06 -23.40 23.59
N HIS A 370 -7.28 -23.92 23.38
CA HIS A 370 -7.77 -24.39 22.09
C HIS A 370 -9.11 -23.70 21.78
N PHE A 371 -9.24 -23.17 20.56
CA PHE A 371 -10.46 -22.51 20.12
C PHE A 371 -10.94 -23.15 18.82
N LYS A 372 -12.23 -23.46 18.76
CA LYS A 372 -12.87 -23.84 17.50
C LYS A 372 -13.20 -22.56 16.73
N ILE A 373 -12.78 -22.48 15.48
CA ILE A 373 -12.87 -21.34 14.59
C ILE A 373 -13.63 -21.76 13.33
N ASP A 374 -14.65 -20.99 12.93
CA ASP A 374 -15.45 -21.29 11.76
C ASP A 374 -14.82 -20.73 10.47
N TYR A 375 -14.21 -19.54 10.54
CA TYR A 375 -13.57 -18.86 9.41
C TYR A 375 -12.24 -18.25 9.83
N VAL A 376 -11.34 -18.15 8.86
CA VAL A 376 -10.05 -17.48 9.05
C VAL A 376 -9.95 -16.31 8.08
N ILE A 377 -9.69 -15.12 8.60
CA ILE A 377 -9.42 -13.93 7.78
C ILE A 377 -7.92 -13.66 7.78
N ASN A 378 -7.35 -13.65 6.58
CA ASN A 378 -5.95 -13.31 6.41
C ASN A 378 -5.75 -11.78 6.42
N ALA A 379 -5.26 -11.25 7.52
CA ALA A 379 -4.91 -9.84 7.71
C ALA A 379 -3.39 -9.66 7.92
N THR A 380 -2.55 -10.57 7.41
CA THR A 380 -1.09 -10.52 7.55
C THR A 380 -0.41 -9.51 6.63
N GLY A 381 -1.19 -8.84 5.79
CA GLY A 381 -0.73 -7.83 4.85
C GLY A 381 -0.68 -8.32 3.40
N ILE A 382 -0.04 -7.54 2.56
CA ILE A 382 0.08 -7.77 1.12
C ILE A 382 1.46 -8.35 0.83
N SER A 383 1.50 -9.36 -0.03
CA SER A 383 2.75 -9.98 -0.49
C SER A 383 3.11 -9.47 -1.90
N PRO A 384 4.38 -9.20 -2.17
CA PRO A 384 4.85 -8.78 -3.50
C PRO A 384 5.02 -9.97 -4.47
N THR A 385 4.12 -10.95 -4.48
CA THR A 385 4.33 -12.20 -5.25
C THR A 385 3.78 -12.16 -6.67
N ALA A 386 2.81 -11.31 -6.96
CA ALA A 386 2.15 -11.31 -8.28
C ALA A 386 3.12 -10.99 -9.43
N HIS A 387 4.04 -10.03 -9.23
CA HIS A 387 5.03 -9.65 -10.24
C HIS A 387 6.09 -10.74 -10.48
N CYS A 388 6.45 -11.53 -9.44
CA CYS A 388 7.39 -12.62 -9.59
C CYS A 388 6.85 -13.71 -10.53
N GLN A 389 5.53 -13.94 -10.55
CA GLN A 389 4.92 -14.94 -11.42
C GLN A 389 4.99 -14.54 -12.90
N ILE A 390 4.66 -13.29 -13.23
CA ILE A 390 4.65 -12.81 -14.62
C ILE A 390 6.06 -12.61 -15.19
N MET A 391 7.07 -12.46 -14.32
CA MET A 391 8.47 -12.24 -14.69
C MET A 391 9.35 -13.44 -14.35
N LYS A 392 8.76 -14.62 -14.08
CA LYS A 392 9.47 -15.76 -13.53
C LYS A 392 10.68 -16.17 -14.39
N ASN A 393 10.49 -16.34 -15.68
CA ASN A 393 11.57 -16.76 -16.59
C ASN A 393 12.70 -15.72 -16.62
N GLU A 394 12.37 -14.44 -16.59
CA GLU A 394 13.35 -13.35 -16.63
C GLU A 394 14.15 -13.26 -15.33
N ILE A 395 13.52 -13.58 -14.20
CA ILE A 395 14.17 -13.68 -12.90
C ILE A 395 15.10 -14.91 -12.87
N ASP A 396 14.61 -16.09 -13.31
CA ASP A 396 15.35 -17.34 -13.32
C ASP A 396 16.62 -17.24 -14.24
N ASN A 397 16.52 -16.47 -15.33
CA ASN A 397 17.62 -16.21 -16.26
C ASN A 397 18.58 -15.09 -15.82
N GLY A 398 18.27 -14.39 -14.74
CA GLY A 398 19.05 -13.26 -14.23
C GLY A 398 18.95 -11.98 -15.08
N HIS A 399 17.95 -11.90 -15.96
CA HIS A 399 17.63 -10.64 -16.64
C HIS A 399 17.03 -9.62 -15.67
N ILE A 400 16.42 -10.07 -14.58
CA ILE A 400 15.89 -9.25 -13.49
C ILE A 400 16.36 -9.81 -12.17
N ILE A 401 16.76 -8.95 -11.24
CA ILE A 401 17.15 -9.35 -9.88
C ILE A 401 16.14 -8.88 -8.85
N LEU A 402 15.96 -9.72 -7.84
CA LEU A 402 15.12 -9.45 -6.68
C LEU A 402 15.96 -9.08 -5.46
N ASN A 403 15.42 -8.26 -4.59
CA ASN A 403 15.96 -7.98 -3.27
C ASN A 403 15.47 -9.01 -2.22
N ASP A 404 15.96 -8.91 -0.99
CA ASP A 404 15.66 -9.83 0.13
C ASP A 404 14.16 -9.91 0.50
N LYS A 405 13.33 -8.98 0.00
CA LYS A 405 11.87 -8.96 0.20
C LYS A 405 11.09 -9.42 -1.02
N ASN A 406 11.76 -10.04 -1.98
CA ASN A 406 11.20 -10.45 -3.26
C ASN A 406 10.60 -9.29 -4.09
N GLY A 407 11.02 -8.05 -3.84
CA GLY A 407 10.73 -6.94 -4.72
C GLY A 407 11.82 -6.79 -5.77
N PHE A 408 11.50 -6.15 -6.89
CA PHE A 408 12.49 -5.86 -7.94
C PHE A 408 13.57 -4.90 -7.45
N CYS A 409 14.82 -5.18 -7.78
CA CYS A 409 15.87 -4.18 -7.71
C CYS A 409 15.70 -3.15 -8.82
N ILE A 410 15.83 -1.87 -8.48
CA ILE A 410 15.59 -0.75 -9.40
C ILE A 410 16.72 0.28 -9.36
N ASP A 411 16.88 0.99 -10.47
CA ASP A 411 17.57 2.28 -10.50
C ASP A 411 16.70 3.35 -9.81
N GLY A 412 17.18 3.93 -8.72
CA GLY A 412 16.42 4.85 -7.88
C GLY A 412 16.01 6.18 -8.55
N ASN A 413 16.73 6.57 -9.62
CA ASN A 413 16.47 7.82 -10.33
C ASN A 413 15.39 7.69 -11.40
N SER A 414 15.33 6.53 -12.08
CA SER A 414 14.41 6.27 -13.18
C SER A 414 13.34 5.24 -12.89
N MET A 415 13.44 4.48 -11.79
CA MET A 415 12.60 3.33 -11.45
C MET A 415 12.71 2.17 -12.45
N ARG A 416 13.77 2.10 -13.25
CA ARG A 416 14.03 0.98 -14.17
C ARG A 416 14.52 -0.25 -13.43
N LEU A 417 14.08 -1.43 -13.87
CA LEU A 417 14.52 -2.70 -13.32
C LEU A 417 15.99 -2.95 -13.65
N LEU A 418 16.70 -3.62 -12.71
CA LEU A 418 18.11 -3.97 -12.85
C LEU A 418 18.27 -5.45 -13.23
N ASN A 419 19.27 -5.73 -14.09
CA ASN A 419 19.72 -7.08 -14.40
C ASN A 419 20.82 -7.55 -13.43
N LYS A 420 21.29 -8.79 -13.58
CA LYS A 420 22.34 -9.40 -12.73
C LYS A 420 23.68 -8.65 -12.71
N ASN A 421 23.92 -7.75 -13.66
CA ASN A 421 25.10 -6.88 -13.69
C ASN A 421 24.79 -5.50 -13.11
N GLU A 422 23.67 -5.35 -12.41
CA GLU A 422 23.16 -4.09 -11.82
C GLU A 422 22.95 -2.97 -12.86
N ARG A 423 22.78 -3.33 -14.13
CA ARG A 423 22.50 -2.37 -15.20
C ARG A 423 21.01 -2.21 -15.41
N PRO A 424 20.50 -0.97 -15.50
CA PRO A 424 19.09 -0.73 -15.74
C PRO A 424 18.68 -1.07 -17.18
N HIS A 425 17.53 -1.70 -17.33
CA HIS A 425 16.91 -1.96 -18.62
C HIS A 425 16.55 -0.66 -19.35
N ARG A 426 16.51 -0.68 -20.68
CA ARG A 426 16.22 0.53 -21.48
C ARG A 426 14.81 1.07 -21.24
N GLY A 427 13.78 0.23 -21.28
CA GLY A 427 12.36 0.61 -21.23
C GLY A 427 11.52 -0.23 -20.24
N LEU A 428 12.13 -0.91 -19.26
CA LEU A 428 11.40 -1.72 -18.27
C LEU A 428 11.43 -1.05 -16.91
N TYR A 429 10.22 -0.68 -16.42
CA TYR A 429 10.05 0.07 -15.19
C TYR A 429 9.16 -0.69 -14.20
N SER A 430 9.23 -0.30 -12.94
CA SER A 430 8.29 -0.76 -11.94
C SER A 430 8.01 0.29 -10.88
N MET A 431 6.81 0.22 -10.29
CA MET A 431 6.42 1.05 -9.16
C MET A 431 5.40 0.35 -8.24
N GLY A 432 5.29 0.84 -7.02
CA GLY A 432 4.40 0.27 -6.02
C GLY A 432 4.95 -0.99 -5.37
N TYR A 433 4.09 -1.89 -4.93
CA TYR A 433 4.49 -3.11 -4.21
C TYR A 433 5.57 -3.96 -4.92
N PRO A 434 5.60 -4.07 -6.24
CA PRO A 434 6.69 -4.79 -6.91
C PRO A 434 8.09 -4.26 -6.60
N THR A 435 8.23 -3.01 -6.13
CA THR A 435 9.51 -2.40 -5.74
C THR A 435 9.77 -2.42 -4.23
N GLN A 436 8.99 -3.17 -3.46
CA GLN A 436 9.16 -3.26 -2.00
C GLN A 436 10.58 -3.76 -1.64
N GLY A 437 11.23 -3.10 -0.71
CA GLY A 437 12.61 -3.38 -0.30
C GLY A 437 13.64 -2.56 -1.09
N ALA A 438 13.44 -2.36 -2.38
CA ALA A 438 14.24 -1.39 -3.15
C ALA A 438 13.88 0.04 -2.74
N VAL A 439 12.59 0.36 -2.59
CA VAL A 439 12.13 1.55 -1.88
C VAL A 439 11.70 1.18 -0.47
N MET A 440 11.82 2.11 0.47
CA MET A 440 11.43 1.85 1.85
C MET A 440 9.92 1.73 2.00
N ILE A 441 9.16 2.56 1.29
CA ILE A 441 7.70 2.63 1.33
C ILE A 441 7.14 2.59 -0.07
N ALA A 442 6.46 1.48 -0.39
CA ALA A 442 5.92 1.20 -1.71
C ALA A 442 4.39 1.37 -1.82
N ASN A 443 3.73 1.91 -0.79
CA ASN A 443 2.26 1.94 -0.70
C ASN A 443 1.65 3.29 -0.25
N SER A 444 2.43 4.36 -0.24
CA SER A 444 1.94 5.72 0.03
C SER A 444 1.62 6.43 -1.28
N ILE A 445 0.45 7.04 -1.40
CA ILE A 445 0.06 7.80 -2.61
C ILE A 445 1.08 8.89 -2.93
N GLU A 446 1.50 9.66 -1.94
CA GLU A 446 2.52 10.70 -2.10
C GLU A 446 3.84 10.14 -2.67
N LEU A 447 4.33 9.02 -2.15
CA LEU A 447 5.57 8.40 -2.61
C LEU A 447 5.41 7.68 -3.95
N LEU A 448 4.25 7.08 -4.21
CA LEU A 448 3.91 6.52 -5.53
C LEU A 448 3.87 7.61 -6.59
N ARG A 449 3.37 8.80 -6.27
CA ARG A 449 3.38 9.97 -7.17
C ARG A 449 4.81 10.37 -7.53
N GLN A 450 5.74 10.38 -6.58
CA GLN A 450 7.16 10.63 -6.85
C GLN A 450 7.75 9.56 -7.79
N CYS A 451 7.44 8.28 -7.58
CA CYS A 451 7.87 7.21 -8.49
C CYS A 451 7.30 7.41 -9.91
N ALA A 452 6.03 7.74 -10.02
CA ALA A 452 5.37 8.03 -11.31
C ALA A 452 6.04 9.18 -12.05
N VAL A 453 6.41 10.24 -11.32
CA VAL A 453 7.14 11.41 -11.86
C VAL A 453 8.51 11.01 -12.38
N LYS A 454 9.28 10.20 -11.64
CA LYS A 454 10.59 9.70 -12.08
C LYS A 454 10.48 8.89 -13.37
N ILE A 455 9.52 7.96 -13.45
CA ILE A 455 9.26 7.16 -14.66
C ILE A 455 8.90 8.07 -15.84
N ALA A 456 7.91 8.93 -15.68
CA ALA A 456 7.43 9.79 -16.76
C ALA A 456 8.50 10.78 -17.25
N THR A 457 9.32 11.32 -16.33
CA THR A 457 10.44 12.20 -16.68
C THR A 457 11.50 11.44 -17.48
N HIS A 458 11.86 10.22 -17.06
CA HIS A 458 12.83 9.43 -17.80
C HIS A 458 12.32 9.05 -19.19
N ILE A 459 11.06 8.63 -19.31
CA ILE A 459 10.43 8.31 -20.61
C ILE A 459 10.44 9.54 -21.53
N SER A 460 10.12 10.73 -21.01
CA SER A 460 10.10 11.96 -21.80
C SER A 460 11.48 12.42 -22.29
N GLN A 461 12.55 12.01 -21.62
CA GLN A 461 13.93 12.35 -21.97
C GLN A 461 14.61 11.31 -22.87
N THR A 462 14.05 10.11 -22.93
CA THR A 462 14.62 9.02 -23.71
C THR A 462 14.00 9.06 -25.11
N GLN A 463 14.82 9.30 -26.13
CA GLN A 463 14.40 9.07 -27.53
C GLN A 463 14.27 7.55 -27.73
N ILE A 464 13.07 7.03 -27.59
CA ILE A 464 12.74 5.62 -27.82
C ILE A 464 12.10 5.47 -29.18
#